data_2b745fbff73a3f84a51181c32517906f
#
_entry.id   2b745fbff73a3f84a51181c32517906f
#
_cell.length_a   1.000
_cell.length_b   1.000
_cell.length_c   1.000
_cell.angle_alpha   90.00
_cell.angle_beta   90.00
_cell.angle_gamma   90.00
#
_symmetry.space_group_name_H-M   'P 1'
#
loop_
_entity.id
_entity.type
_entity.pdbx_description
1 polymer ?
#
loop_
_entity_poly.entity_id
_entity_poly.type
_entity_poly.pdbx_seq_one_letter_code
_entity_poly.pdbx_strand_id
1 'polypeptide(L)'
;MGARTRQRQAEVPQLRRNGARQPGIHINRFFSHPQGGRDGKPYRSTSHVNAPALPARRLRLALCSILTCLVFVLMSSCMSHGSAGLQPAAEDKLLKAPVAPGYSFAFSTPRSQWQAGTMPHIYQIDPAWSELPYAGGTIRQNACGPTCLTMVYIFKTGRTNMTPVDMCALSEAGNYAPTGATEWSFMTSGAWQLGLNGTELHNDRDSMTQALRSGAPVIAAVRPGTFTSVGHYIVLYGIDDADQIGVFDPNSASRSARRWGVVEVLNEIEAMWAYY
;
A
#
# COMPACT_ATOMS: atom_id res chain seq x y z
N MET A 1 58.80 45.61 9.52
CA MET A 1 57.83 45.65 10.63
C MET A 1 56.78 44.65 10.37
N GLY A 2 56.88 43.47 10.99
CA GLY A 2 55.95 42.34 10.78
C GLY A 2 55.02 42.25 11.97
N ALA A 3 53.73 42.18 11.68
CA ALA A 3 52.66 41.85 12.67
C ALA A 3 52.29 40.41 12.50
N ARG A 4 52.64 39.55 13.45
CA ARG A 4 52.17 38.17 13.57
C ARG A 4 50.82 38.16 14.27
N THR A 5 49.76 37.78 13.57
CA THR A 5 48.45 37.53 14.17
C THR A 5 48.43 36.12 14.75
N ARG A 6 48.26 35.99 16.06
CA ARG A 6 48.08 34.72 16.78
C ARG A 6 46.63 34.22 16.60
N GLN A 7 46.47 33.07 15.99
CA GLN A 7 45.22 32.30 16.05
C GLN A 7 45.05 31.71 17.46
N ARG A 8 43.95 32.04 18.11
CA ARG A 8 43.48 31.38 19.33
C ARG A 8 42.68 30.13 18.90
N GLN A 9 43.17 28.96 19.29
CA GLN A 9 42.42 27.74 19.26
C GLN A 9 41.37 27.79 20.37
N ALA A 10 40.12 27.58 20.01
CA ALA A 10 39.04 27.41 20.96
C ALA A 10 38.98 25.93 21.42
N GLU A 11 39.12 25.72 22.72
CA GLU A 11 38.96 24.44 23.38
C GLU A 11 37.48 24.01 23.36
N VAL A 12 37.25 22.77 22.94
CA VAL A 12 35.92 22.11 22.96
C VAL A 12 35.74 21.47 24.34
N PRO A 13 34.65 21.74 25.08
CA PRO A 13 34.39 21.09 26.36
C PRO A 13 33.99 19.62 26.17
N GLN A 14 34.72 18.73 26.83
CA GLN A 14 34.36 17.32 26.94
C GLN A 14 33.11 17.14 27.82
N LEU A 15 32.02 16.67 27.28
CA LEU A 15 30.81 16.26 28.01
C LEU A 15 31.03 14.91 28.69
N ARG A 16 31.00 14.92 30.02
CA ARG A 16 31.03 13.73 30.89
C ARG A 16 29.84 12.79 30.56
N ARG A 17 30.15 11.53 30.24
CA ARG A 17 29.18 10.45 30.17
C ARG A 17 28.76 10.09 31.60
N ASN A 18 27.51 10.44 31.94
CA ASN A 18 26.85 9.90 33.12
C ASN A 18 26.12 8.61 32.68
N GLY A 19 26.58 7.47 33.22
CA GLY A 19 25.94 6.18 33.04
C GLY A 19 24.63 6.13 33.84
N ALA A 20 23.51 6.05 33.12
CA ALA A 20 22.24 5.66 33.67
C ALA A 20 22.01 4.16 33.37
N ARG A 21 21.95 3.35 34.44
CA ARG A 21 21.58 1.94 34.39
C ARG A 21 20.10 1.81 33.98
N GLN A 22 19.84 1.05 32.94
CA GLN A 22 18.49 0.62 32.60
C GLN A 22 18.06 -0.53 33.52
N PRO A 23 16.78 -0.54 34.00
CA PRO A 23 16.28 -1.67 34.78
C PRO A 23 15.95 -2.84 33.86
N GLY A 24 16.43 -4.03 34.25
CA GLY A 24 16.19 -5.29 33.55
C GLY A 24 14.72 -5.68 33.57
N ILE A 25 14.21 -6.08 32.43
CA ILE A 25 12.89 -6.72 32.28
C ILE A 25 13.07 -8.20 32.55
N HIS A 26 12.53 -8.66 33.68
CA HIS A 26 12.39 -10.08 34.02
C HIS A 26 11.33 -10.73 33.12
N ILE A 27 11.78 -11.69 32.30
CA ILE A 27 10.89 -12.61 31.59
C ILE A 27 10.56 -13.77 32.55
N ASN A 28 9.36 -13.81 33.11
CA ASN A 28 8.84 -14.95 33.82
C ASN A 28 8.31 -15.99 32.85
N ARG A 29 9.05 -17.08 32.69
CA ARG A 29 8.54 -18.36 32.16
C ARG A 29 7.71 -19.02 33.25
N PHE A 30 6.44 -19.28 33.01
CA PHE A 30 5.64 -20.28 33.69
C PHE A 30 5.21 -21.38 32.73
N PHE A 31 5.97 -22.45 32.70
CA PHE A 31 5.49 -23.77 32.32
C PHE A 31 5.00 -24.45 33.58
N SER A 32 3.76 -24.88 33.62
CA SER A 32 3.27 -25.87 34.54
C SER A 32 2.24 -26.75 33.86
N HIS A 33 2.65 -27.95 33.55
CA HIS A 33 1.76 -29.09 33.32
C HIS A 33 1.35 -29.66 34.69
N PRO A 34 0.13 -30.20 34.83
CA PRO A 34 -0.09 -31.35 35.68
C PRO A 34 -0.45 -32.60 34.87
N GLN A 35 0.27 -33.63 35.15
CA GLN A 35 -0.04 -35.02 34.80
C GLN A 35 -1.04 -35.61 35.82
N GLY A 36 -1.89 -36.53 35.32
CA GLY A 36 -2.23 -37.72 36.07
C GLY A 36 -3.66 -37.84 36.60
N GLY A 37 -4.36 -38.89 36.17
CA GLY A 37 -5.57 -39.41 36.77
C GLY A 37 -6.29 -40.40 35.85
N ARG A 38 -5.86 -41.67 35.84
CA ARG A 38 -6.64 -42.82 35.32
C ARG A 38 -7.82 -43.08 36.25
N ASP A 39 -8.94 -43.55 35.66
CA ASP A 39 -9.87 -44.63 36.06
C ASP A 39 -11.17 -44.36 35.29
N GLY A 40 -11.65 -45.15 34.40
CA GLY A 40 -11.98 -46.54 34.45
C GLY A 40 -13.46 -46.75 34.74
N LYS A 41 -14.33 -46.83 33.69
CA LYS A 41 -15.29 -47.94 33.46
C LYS A 41 -16.43 -47.53 32.49
N PRO A 42 -16.96 -48.52 31.73
CA PRO A 42 -17.89 -48.26 30.62
C PRO A 42 -19.35 -48.30 31.11
N TYR A 43 -20.19 -47.45 30.54
CA TYR A 43 -21.65 -47.62 30.69
C TYR A 43 -22.23 -48.19 29.39
N ARG A 44 -22.88 -49.34 29.58
CA ARG A 44 -23.52 -50.19 28.58
C ARG A 44 -25.03 -49.95 28.60
N SER A 45 -25.65 -50.15 27.44
CA SER A 45 -27.00 -50.62 27.28
C SER A 45 -28.06 -49.63 26.80
N THR A 46 -28.47 -49.90 25.63
CA THR A 46 -29.74 -50.47 25.09
C THR A 46 -30.80 -49.42 24.89
N SER A 47 -31.38 -49.32 23.74
CA SER A 47 -32.30 -50.23 23.12
C SER A 47 -32.75 -49.74 21.73
N HIS A 48 -32.94 -50.70 20.85
CA HIS A 48 -33.52 -50.56 19.52
C HIS A 48 -34.93 -50.04 19.53
N VAL A 49 -35.23 -49.11 18.60
CA VAL A 49 -36.58 -49.08 17.95
C VAL A 49 -36.33 -48.87 16.45
N ASN A 50 -36.65 -49.92 15.70
CA ASN A 50 -36.69 -49.90 14.24
C ASN A 50 -37.92 -49.14 13.75
N ALA A 51 -37.75 -48.11 12.91
CA ALA A 51 -38.80 -47.58 12.05
C ALA A 51 -38.39 -47.81 10.58
N PRO A 52 -39.30 -48.22 9.71
CA PRO A 52 -38.95 -48.60 8.34
C PRO A 52 -38.61 -47.42 7.48
N ALA A 53 -37.47 -47.48 6.78
CA ALA A 53 -37.02 -46.49 5.82
C ALA A 53 -37.82 -46.59 4.52
N LEU A 54 -38.51 -45.55 4.16
CA LEU A 54 -39.09 -45.33 2.83
C LEU A 54 -37.99 -45.00 1.82
N PRO A 55 -38.05 -45.46 0.55
CA PRO A 55 -36.96 -45.32 -0.40
C PRO A 55 -36.84 -43.88 -0.91
N ALA A 56 -35.82 -43.18 -0.44
CA ALA A 56 -35.47 -41.77 -0.78
C ALA A 56 -35.06 -41.56 -2.24
N ARG A 57 -35.16 -42.54 -3.12
CA ARG A 57 -34.63 -42.47 -4.49
C ARG A 57 -35.60 -41.86 -5.52
N ARG A 58 -36.91 -41.87 -5.25
CA ARG A 58 -37.91 -41.31 -6.19
C ARG A 58 -38.22 -39.83 -6.00
N LEU A 59 -37.93 -39.28 -4.81
CA LEU A 59 -38.15 -37.86 -4.53
C LEU A 59 -37.03 -36.95 -5.04
N ARG A 60 -35.83 -37.48 -5.19
CA ARG A 60 -34.69 -36.70 -5.72
C ARG A 60 -34.72 -36.41 -7.20
N LEU A 61 -35.33 -37.27 -8.01
CA LEU A 61 -35.48 -37.11 -9.47
C LEU A 61 -36.55 -36.07 -9.83
N ALA A 62 -37.62 -35.95 -9.04
CA ALA A 62 -38.66 -34.94 -9.29
C ALA A 62 -38.21 -33.52 -8.93
N LEU A 63 -37.42 -33.35 -7.84
CA LEU A 63 -36.89 -32.07 -7.43
C LEU A 63 -35.79 -31.54 -8.36
N CYS A 64 -34.94 -32.40 -8.94
CA CYS A 64 -33.97 -32.01 -9.93
C CYS A 64 -34.58 -31.49 -11.24
N SER A 65 -35.68 -32.10 -11.69
CA SER A 65 -36.35 -31.67 -12.92
C SER A 65 -37.06 -30.32 -12.78
N ILE A 66 -37.61 -30.02 -11.61
CA ILE A 66 -38.26 -28.73 -11.36
C ILE A 66 -37.21 -27.62 -11.20
N LEU A 67 -36.09 -27.90 -10.54
CA LEU A 67 -35.04 -26.92 -10.36
C LEU A 67 -34.29 -26.56 -11.67
N THR A 68 -34.11 -27.53 -12.56
CA THR A 68 -33.50 -27.29 -13.89
C THR A 68 -34.44 -26.49 -14.80
N CYS A 69 -35.76 -26.73 -14.77
CA CYS A 69 -36.70 -25.92 -15.51
C CYS A 69 -36.82 -24.48 -15.00
N LEU A 70 -36.74 -24.25 -13.68
CA LEU A 70 -36.76 -22.91 -13.10
C LEU A 70 -35.53 -22.12 -13.46
N VAL A 71 -34.34 -22.74 -13.46
CA VAL A 71 -33.07 -22.09 -13.86
C VAL A 71 -33.08 -21.75 -15.35
N PHE A 72 -33.66 -22.60 -16.22
CA PHE A 72 -33.77 -22.31 -17.66
C PHE A 72 -34.75 -21.16 -17.95
N VAL A 73 -35.87 -21.05 -17.23
CA VAL A 73 -36.84 -19.94 -17.39
C VAL A 73 -36.21 -18.62 -16.87
N LEU A 74 -35.48 -18.65 -15.79
CA LEU A 74 -34.78 -17.46 -15.28
C LEU A 74 -33.62 -17.02 -16.19
N MET A 75 -32.90 -17.95 -16.81
CA MET A 75 -31.84 -17.63 -17.78
C MET A 75 -32.37 -17.12 -19.12
N SER A 76 -33.56 -17.59 -19.59
CA SER A 76 -34.20 -17.06 -20.79
C SER A 76 -34.76 -15.64 -20.62
N SER A 77 -35.14 -15.26 -19.39
CA SER A 77 -35.59 -13.88 -19.11
C SER A 77 -34.46 -12.88 -18.96
N CYS A 78 -33.21 -13.31 -18.71
CA CYS A 78 -32.03 -12.44 -18.65
C CYS A 78 -31.40 -12.14 -20.02
N MET A 79 -31.78 -12.86 -21.09
CA MET A 79 -31.19 -12.62 -22.42
C MET A 79 -31.93 -11.59 -23.28
N SER A 80 -32.98 -10.95 -22.78
CA SER A 80 -33.72 -9.91 -23.51
C SER A 80 -33.62 -8.51 -22.90
N HIS A 81 -32.77 -8.30 -21.88
CA HIS A 81 -32.36 -6.95 -21.51
C HIS A 81 -31.06 -6.66 -22.26
N GLY A 82 -31.20 -5.81 -23.27
CA GLY A 82 -30.10 -5.38 -24.14
C GLY A 82 -28.87 -5.01 -23.35
N SER A 83 -27.75 -5.46 -23.86
CA SER A 83 -26.47 -4.84 -23.57
C SER A 83 -26.64 -3.33 -23.79
N ALA A 84 -26.94 -2.59 -22.72
CA ALA A 84 -26.63 -1.20 -22.65
C ALA A 84 -25.11 -1.15 -22.72
N GLY A 85 -24.57 -1.10 -23.94
CA GLY A 85 -23.20 -0.73 -24.17
C GLY A 85 -22.99 0.56 -23.41
N LEU A 86 -22.05 0.58 -22.48
CA LEU A 86 -21.55 1.81 -21.91
C LEU A 86 -21.20 2.73 -23.07
N GLN A 87 -22.04 3.74 -23.24
CA GLN A 87 -21.90 4.66 -24.36
C GLN A 87 -20.56 5.37 -24.24
N PRO A 88 -19.74 5.40 -25.31
CA PRO A 88 -18.50 6.20 -25.35
C PRO A 88 -18.73 7.69 -25.10
N ALA A 89 -19.97 8.15 -25.07
CA ALA A 89 -20.35 9.54 -24.80
C ALA A 89 -20.04 10.06 -23.39
N ALA A 90 -19.84 9.18 -22.40
CA ALA A 90 -19.52 9.62 -21.04
C ALA A 90 -18.02 9.94 -20.87
N GLU A 91 -17.14 9.19 -21.54
CA GLU A 91 -15.70 9.46 -21.54
C GLU A 91 -15.35 10.73 -22.33
N ASP A 92 -16.01 10.97 -23.47
CA ASP A 92 -15.77 12.15 -24.30
C ASP A 92 -16.27 13.46 -23.63
N LYS A 93 -17.25 13.35 -22.72
CA LYS A 93 -17.76 14.50 -21.96
C LYS A 93 -16.85 14.88 -20.79
N LEU A 94 -16.14 13.90 -20.19
CA LEU A 94 -15.17 14.15 -19.13
C LEU A 94 -13.89 14.80 -19.67
N LEU A 95 -13.46 14.44 -20.88
CA LEU A 95 -12.31 15.03 -21.58
C LEU A 95 -12.54 16.47 -22.06
N LYS A 96 -13.82 16.90 -22.19
CA LYS A 96 -14.20 18.24 -22.67
C LYS A 96 -14.63 19.21 -21.59
N ALA A 97 -14.67 18.78 -20.33
CA ALA A 97 -14.97 19.70 -19.23
C ALA A 97 -13.82 20.71 -19.10
N PRO A 98 -14.10 22.03 -19.06
CA PRO A 98 -13.06 23.04 -18.87
C PRO A 98 -12.42 22.81 -17.50
N VAL A 99 -11.13 22.45 -17.49
CA VAL A 99 -10.33 22.35 -16.27
C VAL A 99 -10.15 23.75 -15.71
N ALA A 100 -10.55 23.97 -14.46
CA ALA A 100 -10.33 25.25 -13.80
C ALA A 100 -8.84 25.64 -13.85
N PRO A 101 -8.50 26.92 -14.09
CA PRO A 101 -7.10 27.36 -14.10
C PRO A 101 -6.40 26.97 -12.79
N GLY A 102 -5.27 26.24 -12.91
CA GLY A 102 -4.50 25.74 -11.75
C GLY A 102 -4.80 24.30 -11.36
N TYR A 103 -5.77 23.62 -11.99
CA TYR A 103 -6.05 22.20 -11.77
C TYR A 103 -5.20 21.34 -12.70
N SER A 104 -4.22 20.63 -12.13
CA SER A 104 -3.53 19.56 -12.85
C SER A 104 -4.25 18.23 -12.65
N PHE A 105 -4.33 17.42 -13.69
CA PHE A 105 -4.78 16.03 -13.63
C PHE A 105 -3.86 15.16 -14.47
N ALA A 106 -3.84 13.87 -14.15
CA ALA A 106 -3.13 12.86 -14.93
C ALA A 106 -3.90 11.54 -14.85
N PHE A 107 -3.88 10.77 -15.93
CA PHE A 107 -4.50 9.46 -15.97
C PHE A 107 -3.49 8.39 -15.58
N SER A 108 -3.90 7.54 -14.66
CA SER A 108 -3.10 6.43 -14.18
C SER A 108 -3.02 5.31 -15.21
N THR A 109 -1.99 4.45 -15.09
CA THR A 109 -1.91 3.19 -15.83
C THR A 109 -3.21 2.39 -15.63
N PRO A 110 -3.90 1.97 -16.70
CA PRO A 110 -5.15 1.22 -16.60
C PRO A 110 -4.99 -0.05 -15.76
N ARG A 111 -6.01 -0.36 -14.94
CA ARG A 111 -5.98 -1.53 -14.04
C ARG A 111 -5.74 -2.85 -14.77
N SER A 112 -6.18 -2.98 -16.03
CA SER A 112 -5.92 -4.14 -16.88
C SER A 112 -4.45 -4.37 -17.23
N GLN A 113 -3.60 -3.36 -17.02
CA GLN A 113 -2.13 -3.43 -17.25
C GLN A 113 -1.34 -3.59 -15.96
N TRP A 114 -2.01 -3.68 -14.80
CA TRP A 114 -1.33 -3.86 -13.51
C TRP A 114 -0.79 -5.28 -13.40
N GLN A 115 0.51 -5.40 -13.17
CA GLN A 115 1.17 -6.70 -13.07
C GLN A 115 2.42 -6.62 -12.20
N ALA A 116 2.84 -7.76 -11.65
CA ALA A 116 4.08 -7.84 -10.89
C ALA A 116 5.30 -7.51 -11.77
N GLY A 117 6.29 -6.89 -11.17
CA GLY A 117 7.55 -6.54 -11.83
C GLY A 117 7.48 -5.32 -12.76
N THR A 118 6.28 -4.76 -13.00
CA THR A 118 6.12 -3.53 -13.78
C THR A 118 5.56 -2.43 -12.90
N MET A 119 6.33 -1.35 -12.71
CA MET A 119 5.89 -0.22 -11.88
C MET A 119 4.83 0.58 -12.64
N PRO A 120 3.58 0.63 -12.15
CA PRO A 120 2.55 1.42 -12.80
C PRO A 120 2.72 2.91 -12.44
N HIS A 121 2.31 3.80 -13.34
CA HIS A 121 2.08 5.20 -12.98
C HIS A 121 0.68 5.34 -12.38
N ILE A 122 0.58 5.57 -11.09
CA ILE A 122 -0.68 5.84 -10.40
C ILE A 122 -0.63 7.26 -9.86
N TYR A 123 -1.64 8.06 -10.19
CA TYR A 123 -1.69 9.47 -9.82
C TYR A 123 -2.82 9.74 -8.81
N GLN A 124 -2.50 10.40 -7.69
CA GLN A 124 -3.52 10.89 -6.76
C GLN A 124 -4.44 11.94 -7.39
N ILE A 125 -3.98 12.58 -8.45
CA ILE A 125 -4.71 13.59 -9.22
C ILE A 125 -5.51 13.00 -10.40
N ASP A 126 -5.65 11.67 -10.47
CA ASP A 126 -6.48 11.02 -11.48
C ASP A 126 -7.97 11.33 -11.24
N PRO A 127 -8.69 11.84 -12.28
CA PRO A 127 -10.12 12.14 -12.17
C PRO A 127 -10.99 11.00 -11.66
N ALA A 128 -10.55 9.75 -11.80
CA ALA A 128 -11.29 8.59 -11.33
C ALA A 128 -11.50 8.58 -9.80
N TRP A 129 -10.62 9.22 -9.03
CA TRP A 129 -10.67 9.21 -7.55
C TRP A 129 -10.23 10.51 -6.87
N SER A 130 -9.61 11.44 -7.58
CA SER A 130 -8.95 12.62 -6.99
C SER A 130 -9.84 13.46 -6.07
N GLU A 131 -11.14 13.54 -6.37
CA GLU A 131 -12.09 14.35 -5.61
C GLU A 131 -12.78 13.58 -4.46
N LEU A 132 -12.51 12.28 -4.31
CA LEU A 132 -13.06 11.50 -3.21
C LEU A 132 -12.44 11.96 -1.87
N PRO A 133 -13.23 11.92 -0.77
CA PRO A 133 -12.75 12.35 0.54
C PRO A 133 -11.65 11.44 1.07
N TYR A 134 -10.64 12.03 1.72
CA TYR A 134 -9.58 11.31 2.43
C TYR A 134 -8.91 12.23 3.45
N ALA A 135 -8.79 11.74 4.70
CA ALA A 135 -8.02 12.35 5.79
C ALA A 135 -8.31 13.87 5.99
N GLY A 136 -9.60 14.23 6.01
CA GLY A 136 -10.05 15.61 6.20
C GLY A 136 -9.95 16.52 4.98
N GLY A 137 -9.54 15.99 3.84
CA GLY A 137 -9.50 16.66 2.53
C GLY A 137 -9.93 15.70 1.43
N THR A 138 -9.24 15.71 0.30
CA THR A 138 -9.45 14.82 -0.84
C THR A 138 -8.22 13.95 -1.10
N ILE A 139 -8.40 12.88 -1.91
CA ILE A 139 -7.30 12.05 -2.39
C ILE A 139 -6.25 12.92 -3.11
N ARG A 140 -6.69 13.87 -3.93
CA ARG A 140 -5.82 14.86 -4.59
C ARG A 140 -4.91 15.58 -3.61
N GLN A 141 -5.41 15.95 -2.45
CA GLN A 141 -4.69 16.78 -1.49
C GLN A 141 -3.77 15.95 -0.59
N ASN A 142 -4.25 14.79 -0.10
CA ASN A 142 -3.65 14.13 1.05
C ASN A 142 -3.11 12.72 0.77
N ALA A 143 -3.39 12.12 -0.43
CA ALA A 143 -3.15 10.69 -0.64
C ALA A 143 -1.82 10.34 -1.33
N CYS A 144 -0.78 11.18 -1.24
CA CYS A 144 0.51 10.85 -1.84
C CYS A 144 1.09 9.54 -1.28
N GLY A 145 1.08 9.35 0.05
CA GLY A 145 1.55 8.13 0.69
C GLY A 145 0.78 6.88 0.27
N PRO A 146 -0.56 6.83 0.42
CA PRO A 146 -1.39 5.72 -0.06
C PRO A 146 -1.21 5.42 -1.55
N THR A 147 -1.11 6.43 -2.40
CA THR A 147 -0.89 6.24 -3.84
C THR A 147 0.48 5.63 -4.13
N CYS A 148 1.54 6.06 -3.44
CA CYS A 148 2.86 5.43 -3.55
C CYS A 148 2.83 3.97 -3.10
N LEU A 149 2.19 3.67 -1.97
CA LEU A 149 2.08 2.29 -1.49
C LEU A 149 1.24 1.42 -2.43
N THR A 150 0.22 1.98 -3.11
CA THR A 150 -0.53 1.30 -4.18
C THR A 150 0.38 0.89 -5.32
N MET A 151 1.24 1.77 -5.82
CA MET A 151 2.20 1.46 -6.88
C MET A 151 3.13 0.32 -6.50
N VAL A 152 3.72 0.40 -5.30
CA VAL A 152 4.62 -0.65 -4.79
C VAL A 152 3.88 -1.98 -4.57
N TYR A 153 2.64 -1.94 -4.05
CA TYR A 153 1.82 -3.14 -3.87
C TYR A 153 1.56 -3.87 -5.18
N ILE A 154 1.16 -3.14 -6.22
CA ILE A 154 0.94 -3.72 -7.55
C ILE A 154 2.25 -4.30 -8.09
N PHE A 155 3.33 -3.53 -8.04
CA PHE A 155 4.64 -3.97 -8.52
C PHE A 155 5.13 -5.26 -7.84
N LYS A 156 4.99 -5.36 -6.51
CA LYS A 156 5.46 -6.51 -5.74
C LYS A 156 4.56 -7.73 -5.87
N THR A 157 3.25 -7.55 -6.01
CA THR A 157 2.29 -8.65 -5.89
C THR A 157 1.56 -9.00 -7.18
N GLY A 158 1.48 -8.09 -8.14
CA GLY A 158 0.63 -8.20 -9.34
C GLY A 158 -0.86 -8.18 -9.04
N ARG A 159 -1.25 -7.98 -7.78
CA ARG A 159 -2.66 -7.95 -7.39
C ARG A 159 -3.28 -6.62 -7.78
N THR A 160 -4.53 -6.68 -8.22
CA THR A 160 -5.27 -5.52 -8.71
C THR A 160 -6.41 -5.10 -7.77
N ASN A 161 -6.52 -5.71 -6.59
CA ASN A 161 -7.62 -5.52 -5.64
C ASN A 161 -7.46 -4.30 -4.72
N MET A 162 -6.33 -3.59 -4.78
CA MET A 162 -6.09 -2.37 -4.02
C MET A 162 -5.87 -1.19 -4.98
N THR A 163 -6.87 -0.33 -5.07
CA THR A 163 -6.79 0.97 -5.75
C THR A 163 -6.29 2.04 -4.77
N PRO A 164 -5.96 3.27 -5.21
CA PRO A 164 -5.71 4.37 -4.28
C PRO A 164 -6.85 4.61 -3.27
N VAL A 165 -8.10 4.38 -3.67
CA VAL A 165 -9.27 4.50 -2.78
C VAL A 165 -9.23 3.45 -1.67
N ASP A 166 -8.98 2.18 -2.04
CA ASP A 166 -8.86 1.09 -1.06
C ASP A 166 -7.68 1.31 -0.12
N MET A 167 -6.56 1.83 -0.64
CA MET A 167 -5.37 2.12 0.14
C MET A 167 -5.59 3.30 1.10
N CYS A 168 -6.35 4.30 0.70
CA CYS A 168 -6.81 5.40 1.57
C CYS A 168 -7.69 4.86 2.70
N ALA A 169 -8.66 3.99 2.39
CA ALA A 169 -9.52 3.37 3.40
C ALA A 169 -8.70 2.54 4.42
N LEU A 170 -7.69 1.79 3.96
CA LEU A 170 -6.76 1.08 4.85
C LEU A 170 -5.98 2.06 5.75
N SER A 171 -5.52 3.17 5.19
CA SER A 171 -4.81 4.21 5.94
C SER A 171 -5.68 4.83 7.04
N GLU A 172 -6.94 5.17 6.73
CA GLU A 172 -7.87 5.72 7.72
C GLU A 172 -8.24 4.69 8.79
N ALA A 173 -8.53 3.44 8.41
CA ALA A 173 -8.84 2.37 9.36
C ALA A 173 -7.70 2.10 10.36
N GLY A 174 -6.46 2.27 9.93
CA GLY A 174 -5.26 2.13 10.77
C GLY A 174 -4.81 3.42 11.45
N ASN A 175 -5.54 4.53 11.29
CA ASN A 175 -5.19 5.86 11.80
C ASN A 175 -3.79 6.33 11.36
N TYR A 176 -3.44 6.08 10.08
CA TYR A 176 -2.14 6.47 9.51
C TYR A 176 -2.13 7.86 8.86
N ALA A 177 -3.22 8.62 8.97
CA ALA A 177 -3.30 10.00 8.48
C ALA A 177 -4.16 10.89 9.38
N PRO A 178 -3.90 10.94 10.71
CA PRO A 178 -4.77 11.62 11.68
C PRO A 178 -4.80 13.15 11.51
N THR A 179 -3.79 13.72 10.86
CA THR A 179 -3.64 15.17 10.64
C THR A 179 -3.80 15.59 9.19
N GLY A 180 -4.21 14.68 8.30
CA GLY A 180 -4.25 14.89 6.85
C GLY A 180 -2.96 14.50 6.14
N ALA A 181 -1.82 14.41 6.85
CA ALA A 181 -0.56 13.89 6.33
C ALA A 181 -0.42 12.40 6.66
N THR A 182 0.14 11.64 5.72
CA THR A 182 0.42 10.21 5.95
C THR A 182 1.60 10.04 6.91
N GLU A 183 1.40 9.28 7.99
CA GLU A 183 2.43 8.92 8.95
C GLU A 183 3.47 7.95 8.33
N TRP A 184 4.73 8.06 8.72
CA TRP A 184 5.80 7.17 8.26
C TRP A 184 5.54 5.70 8.59
N SER A 185 4.85 5.43 9.70
CA SER A 185 4.44 4.09 10.12
C SER A 185 3.55 3.37 9.09
N PHE A 186 2.90 4.12 8.18
CA PHE A 186 2.16 3.51 7.07
C PHE A 186 3.07 2.78 6.09
N MET A 187 4.31 3.24 5.91
CA MET A 187 5.30 2.61 5.02
C MET A 187 5.88 1.32 5.60
N THR A 188 5.71 1.08 6.90
CA THR A 188 6.14 -0.14 7.60
C THR A 188 4.95 -0.95 8.10
N SER A 189 4.29 -0.53 9.16
CA SER A 189 3.18 -1.26 9.79
C SER A 189 1.95 -1.36 8.89
N GLY A 190 1.62 -0.32 8.13
CA GLY A 190 0.54 -0.34 7.13
C GLY A 190 0.88 -1.28 5.97
N ALA A 191 2.08 -1.21 5.44
CA ALA A 191 2.58 -2.09 4.38
C ALA A 191 2.57 -3.57 4.80
N TRP A 192 2.92 -3.86 6.06
CA TRP A 192 2.90 -5.20 6.61
C TRP A 192 1.50 -5.86 6.53
N GLN A 193 0.43 -5.11 6.72
CA GLN A 193 -0.94 -5.61 6.58
C GLN A 193 -1.27 -6.09 5.15
N LEU A 194 -0.52 -5.62 4.17
CA LEU A 194 -0.62 -6.00 2.75
C LEU A 194 0.32 -7.16 2.36
N GLY A 195 1.10 -7.66 3.32
CA GLY A 195 2.15 -8.65 3.07
C GLY A 195 3.42 -8.04 2.45
N LEU A 196 3.59 -6.73 2.56
CA LEU A 196 4.82 -6.03 2.14
C LEU A 196 5.71 -5.76 3.35
N ASN A 197 7.02 -5.89 3.16
CA ASN A 197 8.00 -5.54 4.18
C ASN A 197 8.74 -4.26 3.77
N GLY A 198 8.30 -3.13 4.33
CA GLY A 198 8.98 -1.84 4.18
C GLY A 198 10.14 -1.76 5.16
N THR A 199 11.36 -1.76 4.63
CA THR A 199 12.58 -1.62 5.41
C THR A 199 13.07 -0.18 5.31
N GLU A 200 13.15 0.52 6.45
CA GLU A 200 13.69 1.86 6.50
C GLU A 200 15.18 1.84 6.16
N LEU A 201 15.60 2.74 5.28
CA LEU A 201 16.98 2.89 4.84
C LEU A 201 17.64 4.07 5.54
N HIS A 202 18.96 4.02 5.66
CA HIS A 202 19.73 5.23 5.98
C HIS A 202 19.58 6.25 4.85
N ASN A 203 19.47 7.53 5.23
CA ASN A 203 19.29 8.62 4.29
C ASN A 203 20.63 9.02 3.64
N ASP A 204 21.21 8.07 2.89
CA ASP A 204 22.47 8.22 2.18
C ASP A 204 22.41 7.60 0.78
N ARG A 205 23.38 7.97 -0.06
CA ARG A 205 23.46 7.53 -1.46
C ARG A 205 23.64 6.03 -1.58
N ASP A 206 24.48 5.43 -0.74
CA ASP A 206 24.84 4.02 -0.88
C ASP A 206 23.64 3.12 -0.53
N SER A 207 22.94 3.41 0.56
CA SER A 207 21.71 2.70 0.95
C SER A 207 20.64 2.78 -0.15
N MET A 208 20.40 3.97 -0.71
CA MET A 208 19.43 4.16 -1.78
C MET A 208 19.83 3.43 -3.07
N THR A 209 21.06 3.61 -3.52
CA THR A 209 21.52 3.00 -4.79
C THR A 209 21.63 1.49 -4.70
N GLN A 210 22.02 0.95 -3.54
CA GLN A 210 22.04 -0.51 -3.32
C GLN A 210 20.63 -1.10 -3.42
N ALA A 211 19.63 -0.48 -2.78
CA ALA A 211 18.25 -0.92 -2.86
C ALA A 211 17.74 -0.89 -4.31
N LEU A 212 17.93 0.24 -5.01
CA LEU A 212 17.48 0.39 -6.40
C LEU A 212 18.19 -0.56 -7.38
N ARG A 213 19.49 -0.81 -7.20
CA ARG A 213 20.26 -1.77 -8.01
C ARG A 213 19.87 -3.22 -7.76
N SER A 214 19.36 -3.53 -6.56
CA SER A 214 18.76 -4.85 -6.28
C SER A 214 17.38 -5.06 -6.92
N GLY A 215 16.82 -4.02 -7.57
CA GLY A 215 15.49 -4.04 -8.14
C GLY A 215 14.37 -3.74 -7.13
N ALA A 216 14.71 -3.37 -5.90
CA ALA A 216 13.72 -2.98 -4.91
C ALA A 216 13.20 -1.57 -5.20
N PRO A 217 11.86 -1.35 -5.24
CA PRO A 217 11.32 0.00 -5.24
C PRO A 217 11.52 0.65 -3.87
N VAL A 218 11.70 1.96 -3.87
CA VAL A 218 11.87 2.77 -2.66
C VAL A 218 10.77 3.82 -2.61
N ILE A 219 10.00 3.88 -1.52
CA ILE A 219 9.15 5.04 -1.23
C ILE A 219 9.99 6.03 -0.45
N ALA A 220 9.99 7.29 -0.87
CA ALA A 220 10.70 8.39 -0.22
C ALA A 220 9.72 9.48 0.24
N ALA A 221 9.84 9.90 1.49
CA ALA A 221 9.25 11.13 2.00
C ALA A 221 10.22 12.28 1.70
N VAL A 222 9.73 13.32 1.02
CA VAL A 222 10.53 14.47 0.61
C VAL A 222 10.03 15.75 1.27
N ARG A 223 11.00 16.61 1.65
CA ARG A 223 10.76 17.96 2.18
C ARG A 223 10.43 18.96 1.07
N PRO A 224 10.04 20.20 1.43
CA PRO A 224 9.85 21.28 0.45
C PRO A 224 11.08 21.48 -0.44
N GLY A 225 10.86 21.51 -1.74
CA GLY A 225 11.88 21.60 -2.78
C GLY A 225 11.27 21.47 -4.18
N THR A 226 11.92 20.69 -5.04
CA THR A 226 11.50 20.49 -6.43
C THR A 226 10.21 19.69 -6.56
N PHE A 227 9.97 18.74 -5.62
CA PHE A 227 8.82 17.84 -5.69
C PHE A 227 7.58 18.42 -5.03
N THR A 228 7.72 19.33 -4.08
CA THR A 228 6.61 19.85 -3.28
C THR A 228 6.96 21.18 -2.62
N SER A 229 5.94 21.96 -2.24
CA SER A 229 6.08 23.13 -1.36
C SER A 229 5.85 22.82 0.13
N VAL A 230 5.41 21.58 0.42
CA VAL A 230 5.17 21.03 1.76
C VAL A 230 5.84 19.65 1.87
N GLY A 231 5.38 18.73 2.69
CA GLY A 231 5.82 17.34 2.65
C GLY A 231 5.16 16.56 1.50
N HIS A 232 5.82 15.53 0.95
CA HIS A 232 5.29 14.70 -0.12
C HIS A 232 5.90 13.30 -0.11
N TYR A 233 5.23 12.33 -0.76
CA TYR A 233 5.77 11.00 -1.01
C TYR A 233 5.91 10.74 -2.50
N ILE A 234 7.02 10.11 -2.90
CA ILE A 234 7.30 9.66 -4.26
C ILE A 234 7.83 8.22 -4.24
N VAL A 235 7.70 7.50 -5.35
CA VAL A 235 8.35 6.19 -5.53
C VAL A 235 9.58 6.38 -6.42
N LEU A 236 10.69 5.77 -6.00
CA LEU A 236 11.93 5.67 -6.76
C LEU A 236 12.06 4.25 -7.26
N TYR A 237 12.32 4.06 -8.57
CA TYR A 237 12.51 2.74 -9.15
C TYR A 237 13.38 2.78 -10.40
N GLY A 238 14.23 1.78 -10.52
CA GLY A 238 15.15 1.63 -11.65
C GLY A 238 16.24 2.69 -11.67
N ILE A 239 17.47 2.24 -11.56
CA ILE A 239 18.68 3.07 -11.63
C ILE A 239 19.51 2.59 -12.82
N ASP A 240 20.11 3.53 -13.57
CA ASP A 240 21.03 3.21 -14.66
C ASP A 240 22.50 3.44 -14.24
N ASP A 241 23.43 3.13 -15.16
CA ASP A 241 24.87 3.25 -14.90
C ASP A 241 25.36 4.70 -14.75
N ALA A 242 24.55 5.66 -15.20
CA ALA A 242 24.81 7.09 -15.03
C ALA A 242 24.21 7.66 -13.73
N ASP A 243 23.78 6.78 -12.81
CA ASP A 243 23.07 7.14 -11.57
C ASP A 243 21.81 8.00 -11.80
N GLN A 244 21.11 7.73 -12.91
CA GLN A 244 19.81 8.33 -13.16
C GLN A 244 18.72 7.35 -12.71
N ILE A 245 17.74 7.84 -11.96
CA ILE A 245 16.65 7.06 -11.39
C ILE A 245 15.30 7.46 -11.95
N GLY A 246 14.37 6.51 -12.03
CA GLY A 246 12.97 6.78 -12.30
C GLY A 246 12.29 7.29 -11.04
N VAL A 247 11.55 8.39 -11.17
CA VAL A 247 10.66 8.92 -10.14
C VAL A 247 9.23 8.69 -10.58
N PHE A 248 8.40 8.10 -9.71
CA PHE A 248 6.97 7.92 -9.90
C PHE A 248 6.26 8.82 -8.89
N ASP A 249 6.00 10.05 -9.32
CA ASP A 249 5.38 11.08 -8.50
C ASP A 249 3.85 11.02 -8.64
N PRO A 250 3.10 10.70 -7.58
CA PRO A 250 1.66 10.58 -7.64
C PRO A 250 0.94 11.90 -7.93
N ASN A 251 1.63 13.03 -7.81
CA ASN A 251 1.07 14.36 -8.02
C ASN A 251 1.59 15.04 -9.30
N SER A 252 2.40 14.34 -10.12
CA SER A 252 2.96 14.97 -11.32
C SER A 252 3.38 14.00 -12.40
N ALA A 253 2.65 14.00 -13.52
CA ALA A 253 3.04 13.26 -14.72
C ALA A 253 4.34 13.80 -15.33
N SER A 254 4.57 15.11 -15.29
CA SER A 254 5.78 15.72 -15.86
C SER A 254 7.04 15.34 -15.06
N ARG A 255 6.97 15.29 -13.73
CA ARG A 255 8.08 14.82 -12.91
C ARG A 255 8.32 13.30 -13.08
N SER A 256 7.27 12.53 -13.32
CA SER A 256 7.36 11.10 -13.61
C SER A 256 7.86 10.77 -15.01
N ALA A 257 7.83 11.71 -15.95
CA ALA A 257 8.21 11.48 -17.34
C ALA A 257 9.72 11.59 -17.60
N ARG A 258 10.53 12.05 -16.63
CA ARG A 258 11.98 12.20 -16.79
C ARG A 258 12.75 11.35 -15.79
N ARG A 259 14.02 11.12 -16.09
CA ARG A 259 14.97 10.57 -15.13
C ARG A 259 15.58 11.70 -14.27
N TRP A 260 16.03 11.33 -13.09
CA TRP A 260 16.54 12.25 -12.09
C TRP A 260 17.88 11.76 -11.57
N GLY A 261 18.81 12.69 -11.33
CA GLY A 261 20.08 12.33 -10.68
C GLY A 261 19.85 11.87 -9.23
N VAL A 262 20.55 10.82 -8.83
CA VAL A 262 20.49 10.28 -7.45
C VAL A 262 20.71 11.39 -6.41
N VAL A 263 21.73 12.24 -6.58
CA VAL A 263 22.04 13.32 -5.64
C VAL A 263 20.97 14.41 -5.62
N GLU A 264 20.35 14.70 -6.78
CA GLU A 264 19.28 15.68 -6.90
C GLU A 264 18.08 15.29 -6.03
N VAL A 265 17.70 14.00 -6.08
CA VAL A 265 16.57 13.48 -5.29
C VAL A 265 16.95 13.32 -3.83
N LEU A 266 18.12 12.77 -3.55
CA LEU A 266 18.59 12.50 -2.18
C LEU A 266 18.64 13.77 -1.31
N ASN A 267 18.97 14.91 -1.90
CA ASN A 267 19.04 16.19 -1.18
C ASN A 267 17.67 16.64 -0.62
N GLU A 268 16.57 16.11 -1.15
CA GLU A 268 15.22 16.46 -0.69
C GLU A 268 14.60 15.36 0.19
N ILE A 269 15.23 14.19 0.35
CA ILE A 269 14.67 13.07 1.15
C ILE A 269 14.80 13.37 2.65
N GLU A 270 13.72 13.11 3.38
CA GLU A 270 13.68 13.11 4.85
C GLU A 270 13.75 11.69 5.41
N ALA A 271 13.06 10.75 4.76
CA ALA A 271 13.04 9.33 5.11
C ALA A 271 12.74 8.48 3.87
N MET A 272 13.17 7.23 3.85
CA MET A 272 12.90 6.32 2.73
C MET A 272 12.82 4.86 3.17
N TRP A 273 12.02 4.07 2.46
CA TRP A 273 11.74 2.66 2.73
C TRP A 273 11.86 1.84 1.46
N ALA A 274 12.67 0.77 1.49
CA ALA A 274 12.79 -0.19 0.41
C ALA A 274 11.86 -1.40 0.60
N TYR A 275 11.40 -1.98 -0.51
CA TYR A 275 10.51 -3.16 -0.52
C TYR A 275 11.16 -4.28 -1.35
N TYR A 276 11.84 -5.18 -0.66
CA TYR A 276 12.59 -6.31 -1.25
C TYR A 276 11.71 -7.50 -1.67
#